data_93087d8e5dac011c8bb659545cc512d9
#
_entry.id   93087d8e5dac011c8bb659545cc512d9
#
_cell.length_a   1.000
_cell.length_b   1.000
_cell.length_c   1.000
_cell.angle_alpha   90.00
_cell.angle_beta   90.00
_cell.angle_gamma   90.00
#
_symmetry.space_group_name_H-M   'P 1'
#
loop_
_entity.id
_entity.type
_entity.pdbx_description
1 polymer ?
#
loop_
_entity_poly.entity_id
_entity_poly.type
_entity_poly.pdbx_seq_one_letter_code
_entity_poly.pdbx_strand_id
1 'polypeptide(L)'
;SRGKKNNLKVINNLKVTSKIKLFADKKGDKILSIYWFAILVIVAVGIVAMVVVFYGKPYDVRQEESGILTMKISDCLSNGKYINKNINNENILAECHLVLNDEYYFEIDNLGIKQGNSNLKEYCGKGESVACDEKNVYYLDENNQGTTIKILSVIR
;
A
#
# COMPACT_ATOMS: atom_id res chain seq x y z
N SER A 1 45.48 13.11 -66.70
CA SER A 1 46.37 12.44 -65.77
C SER A 1 46.81 13.35 -64.60
N ARG A 2 45.87 13.89 -63.82
CA ARG A 2 46.16 14.61 -62.55
C ARG A 2 45.01 14.47 -61.62
N GLY A 3 44.88 13.32 -60.90
CA GLY A 3 43.74 13.13 -60.02
C GLY A 3 43.92 12.00 -59.00
N LYS A 4 45.12 11.47 -58.82
CA LYS A 4 45.28 10.28 -57.96
C LYS A 4 46.26 10.42 -56.79
N LYS A 5 46.72 11.62 -56.47
CA LYS A 5 47.71 11.78 -55.35
C LYS A 5 47.21 12.45 -54.10
N ASN A 6 45.95 12.94 -54.07
CA ASN A 6 45.44 13.66 -52.88
C ASN A 6 44.70 12.78 -51.85
N ASN A 7 44.36 11.53 -52.20
CA ASN A 7 43.61 10.67 -51.26
C ASN A 7 44.49 9.88 -50.29
N LEU A 8 45.83 9.83 -50.54
CA LEU A 8 46.72 9.06 -49.65
C LEU A 8 47.19 9.86 -48.43
N LYS A 9 47.09 11.20 -48.47
CA LYS A 9 47.51 12.07 -47.36
C LYS A 9 46.47 12.26 -46.28
N VAL A 10 45.19 12.02 -46.62
CA VAL A 10 44.08 12.15 -45.67
C VAL A 10 43.97 10.89 -44.77
N ILE A 11 44.33 9.72 -45.32
CA ILE A 11 44.25 8.45 -44.57
C ILE A 11 45.35 8.34 -43.51
N ASN A 12 46.51 8.96 -43.72
CA ASN A 12 47.62 8.95 -42.75
C ASN A 12 47.36 9.88 -41.55
N ASN A 13 46.53 10.91 -41.68
CA ASN A 13 46.18 11.79 -40.56
C ASN A 13 45.09 11.21 -39.66
N LEU A 14 44.29 10.25 -40.16
CA LEU A 14 43.27 9.55 -39.36
C LEU A 14 43.86 8.42 -38.48
N LYS A 15 45.08 7.98 -38.75
CA LYS A 15 45.78 6.92 -38.02
C LYS A 15 46.61 7.43 -36.85
N VAL A 16 46.83 8.75 -36.75
CA VAL A 16 47.65 9.38 -35.70
C VAL A 16 46.79 9.79 -34.47
N THR A 17 45.49 9.99 -34.65
CA THR A 17 44.61 10.43 -33.55
C THR A 17 44.04 9.27 -32.68
N SER A 18 44.29 8.02 -33.05
CA SER A 18 43.80 6.87 -32.25
C SER A 18 44.85 6.32 -31.26
N LYS A 19 45.99 6.94 -31.12
CA LYS A 19 46.91 6.74 -29.99
C LYS A 19 46.73 7.87 -28.98
N ILE A 20 45.53 8.15 -28.55
CA ILE A 20 45.35 8.66 -27.20
C ILE A 20 45.85 7.54 -26.30
N LYS A 21 47.11 7.62 -25.92
CA LYS A 21 47.66 6.85 -24.83
C LYS A 21 46.79 7.13 -23.63
N LEU A 22 45.89 6.20 -23.32
CA LEU A 22 45.41 6.02 -21.96
C LEU A 22 46.66 5.73 -21.12
N PHE A 23 47.44 6.74 -20.78
CA PHE A 23 48.32 6.67 -19.61
C PHE A 23 47.37 6.76 -18.42
N ALA A 24 46.62 5.69 -18.18
CA ALA A 24 46.09 5.43 -16.90
C ALA A 24 47.31 5.26 -16.00
N ASP A 25 47.62 6.32 -15.30
CA ASP A 25 48.66 6.29 -14.26
C ASP A 25 48.22 5.17 -13.29
N LYS A 26 49.03 4.12 -13.14
CA LYS A 26 48.72 2.94 -12.32
C LYS A 26 48.34 3.30 -10.87
N LYS A 27 48.68 4.49 -10.42
CA LYS A 27 48.22 5.06 -9.15
C LYS A 27 46.79 5.61 -9.22
N GLY A 28 46.38 6.21 -10.33
CA GLY A 28 45.03 6.73 -10.53
C GLY A 28 43.96 5.63 -10.60
N ASP A 29 44.29 4.50 -11.24
CA ASP A 29 43.37 3.35 -11.34
C ASP A 29 43.04 2.73 -9.98
N LYS A 30 44.00 2.68 -9.06
CA LYS A 30 43.78 2.18 -7.70
C LYS A 30 42.88 3.11 -6.89
N ILE A 31 43.06 4.41 -7.03
CA ILE A 31 42.25 5.41 -6.31
C ILE A 31 40.83 5.41 -6.86
N LEU A 32 40.64 5.35 -8.19
CA LEU A 32 39.36 5.24 -8.84
C LEU A 32 38.62 3.95 -8.42
N SER A 33 39.35 2.82 -8.33
CA SER A 33 38.77 1.55 -7.90
C SER A 33 38.28 1.59 -6.46
N ILE A 34 39.04 2.19 -5.52
CA ILE A 34 38.62 2.35 -4.13
C ILE A 34 37.40 3.27 -4.03
N TYR A 35 37.36 4.36 -4.77
CA TYR A 35 36.24 5.28 -4.77
C TYR A 35 34.95 4.63 -5.30
N TRP A 36 35.04 3.88 -6.40
CA TRP A 36 33.92 3.10 -6.93
C TRP A 36 33.43 2.05 -5.96
N PHE A 37 34.36 1.37 -5.30
CA PHE A 37 33.99 0.38 -4.28
C PHE A 37 33.28 1.03 -3.08
N ALA A 38 33.75 2.19 -2.63
CA ALA A 38 33.09 2.94 -1.56
C ALA A 38 31.65 3.36 -1.96
N ILE A 39 31.44 3.83 -3.18
CA ILE A 39 30.11 4.18 -3.68
C ILE A 39 29.21 2.96 -3.70
N LEU A 40 29.67 1.81 -4.21
CA LEU A 40 28.89 0.58 -4.23
C LEU A 40 28.47 0.14 -2.83
N VAL A 41 29.34 0.23 -1.85
CA VAL A 41 29.04 -0.10 -0.45
C VAL A 41 27.97 0.85 0.10
N ILE A 42 28.09 2.16 -0.13
CA ILE A 42 27.10 3.14 0.34
C ILE A 42 25.74 2.87 -0.28
N VAL A 43 25.67 2.59 -1.60
CA VAL A 43 24.42 2.26 -2.29
C VAL A 43 23.83 0.96 -1.75
N ALA A 44 24.64 -0.08 -1.56
CA ALA A 44 24.19 -1.35 -1.02
C ALA A 44 23.60 -1.19 0.39
N VAL A 45 24.29 -0.47 1.28
CA VAL A 45 23.81 -0.17 2.63
C VAL A 45 22.51 0.66 2.58
N GLY A 46 22.42 1.62 1.67
CA GLY A 46 21.19 2.41 1.47
C GLY A 46 20.01 1.56 1.06
N ILE A 47 20.21 0.62 0.13
CA ILE A 47 19.15 -0.31 -0.29
C ILE A 47 18.71 -1.22 0.86
N VAL A 48 19.67 -1.81 1.58
CA VAL A 48 19.36 -2.66 2.74
C VAL A 48 18.61 -1.87 3.81
N ALA A 49 19.02 -0.66 4.11
CA ALA A 49 18.33 0.20 5.07
C ALA A 49 16.90 0.50 4.63
N MET A 50 16.67 0.82 3.37
CA MET A 50 15.33 1.01 2.81
C MET A 50 14.47 -0.25 2.96
N VAL A 51 15.01 -1.41 2.57
CA VAL A 51 14.28 -2.68 2.68
C VAL A 51 13.91 -2.96 4.14
N VAL A 52 14.82 -2.79 5.08
CA VAL A 52 14.54 -3.01 6.51
C VAL A 52 13.49 -2.04 7.04
N VAL A 53 13.52 -0.76 6.63
CA VAL A 53 12.54 0.23 7.07
C VAL A 53 11.16 -0.04 6.49
N PHE A 54 11.07 -0.42 5.20
CA PHE A 54 9.78 -0.65 4.54
C PHE A 54 9.18 -2.02 4.84
N TYR A 55 10.00 -3.06 4.97
CA TYR A 55 9.52 -4.43 5.18
C TYR A 55 9.73 -4.95 6.60
N GLY A 56 10.49 -4.24 7.43
CA GLY A 56 10.77 -4.63 8.81
C GLY A 56 9.60 -4.46 9.77
N LYS A 57 8.59 -3.68 9.39
CA LYS A 57 7.31 -3.64 10.10
C LYS A 57 6.30 -4.40 9.26
N PRO A 58 5.76 -5.53 9.73
CA PRO A 58 4.63 -6.15 9.07
C PRO A 58 3.51 -5.10 8.99
N TYR A 59 3.11 -4.77 7.77
CA TYR A 59 1.97 -3.88 7.57
C TYR A 59 0.72 -4.62 8.02
N ASP A 60 0.12 -4.16 9.10
CA ASP A 60 -1.11 -4.75 9.62
C ASP A 60 -2.29 -4.26 8.77
N VAL A 61 -2.71 -5.10 7.84
CA VAL A 61 -3.83 -4.81 6.93
C VAL A 61 -5.20 -4.91 7.60
N ARG A 62 -5.27 -5.52 8.79
CA ARG A 62 -6.54 -5.77 9.51
C ARG A 62 -7.27 -4.48 9.84
N GLN A 63 -6.54 -3.42 10.18
CA GLN A 63 -7.14 -2.12 10.45
C GLN A 63 -7.81 -1.53 9.20
N GLU A 64 -7.17 -1.66 8.05
CA GLU A 64 -7.74 -1.23 6.76
C GLU A 64 -8.96 -2.08 6.38
N GLU A 65 -8.87 -3.39 6.58
CA GLU A 65 -9.98 -4.32 6.31
C GLU A 65 -11.19 -4.04 7.19
N SER A 66 -10.98 -3.74 8.49
CA SER A 66 -12.10 -3.38 9.38
C SER A 66 -12.75 -2.07 8.94
N GLY A 67 -11.97 -1.08 8.52
CA GLY A 67 -12.48 0.17 7.94
C GLY A 67 -13.27 -0.06 6.65
N ILE A 68 -12.81 -0.93 5.75
CA ILE A 68 -13.51 -1.29 4.52
C ILE A 68 -14.83 -2.01 4.83
N LEU A 69 -14.84 -2.92 5.80
CA LEU A 69 -16.06 -3.60 6.24
C LEU A 69 -17.08 -2.60 6.78
N THR A 70 -16.65 -1.68 7.64
CA THR A 70 -17.50 -0.60 8.16
C THR A 70 -18.11 0.25 7.04
N MET A 71 -17.30 0.62 6.03
CA MET A 71 -17.76 1.39 4.87
C MET A 71 -18.80 0.61 4.06
N LYS A 72 -18.54 -0.65 3.74
CA LYS A 72 -19.48 -1.52 3.02
C LYS A 72 -20.82 -1.65 3.73
N ILE A 73 -20.78 -1.85 5.04
CA ILE A 73 -22.00 -1.92 5.86
C ILE A 73 -22.73 -0.57 5.81
N SER A 74 -22.03 0.53 5.99
CA SER A 74 -22.58 1.87 5.94
C SER A 74 -23.27 2.15 4.59
N ASP A 75 -22.60 1.85 3.49
CA ASP A 75 -23.13 2.06 2.14
C ASP A 75 -24.37 1.20 1.85
N CYS A 76 -24.36 -0.05 2.32
CA CYS A 76 -25.48 -0.97 2.17
C CYS A 76 -26.69 -0.54 2.99
N LEU A 77 -26.48 -0.05 4.22
CA LEU A 77 -27.56 0.45 5.07
C LEU A 77 -28.19 1.73 4.51
N SER A 78 -27.48 2.44 3.67
CA SER A 78 -27.88 3.70 3.12
C SER A 78 -28.51 3.50 1.73
N ASN A 79 -29.74 3.94 1.58
CA ASN A 79 -30.35 4.16 0.26
C ASN A 79 -30.26 5.66 -0.07
N GLY A 80 -29.04 6.12 -0.36
CA GLY A 80 -28.71 7.53 -0.51
C GLY A 80 -28.63 8.25 0.83
N LYS A 81 -29.70 8.96 1.25
CA LYS A 81 -29.75 9.69 2.52
C LYS A 81 -30.50 8.97 3.63
N TYR A 82 -31.27 7.96 3.28
CA TYR A 82 -32.22 7.28 4.18
C TYR A 82 -31.71 5.89 4.55
N ILE A 83 -32.06 5.46 5.75
CA ILE A 83 -31.78 4.08 6.20
C ILE A 83 -32.71 3.11 5.48
N ASN A 84 -32.16 2.03 4.97
CA ASN A 84 -32.93 0.90 4.46
C ASN A 84 -33.48 0.05 5.62
N LYS A 85 -34.73 0.28 5.99
CA LYS A 85 -35.41 -0.45 7.08
C LYS A 85 -35.71 -1.92 6.79
N ASN A 86 -35.57 -2.34 5.53
CA ASN A 86 -35.77 -3.75 5.17
C ASN A 86 -34.59 -4.64 5.58
N ILE A 87 -33.47 -4.03 5.97
CA ILE A 87 -32.30 -4.75 6.42
C ILE A 87 -32.47 -5.12 7.89
N ASN A 88 -32.35 -6.39 8.17
CA ASN A 88 -32.42 -6.97 9.52
C ASN A 88 -31.29 -7.99 9.74
N ASN A 89 -31.23 -8.56 10.92
CA ASN A 89 -30.18 -9.51 11.30
C ASN A 89 -30.15 -10.78 10.43
N GLU A 90 -31.24 -11.16 9.80
CA GLU A 90 -31.34 -12.38 8.99
C GLU A 90 -30.87 -12.18 7.56
N ASN A 91 -31.14 -10.99 6.98
CA ASN A 91 -30.90 -10.74 5.56
C ASN A 91 -29.70 -9.85 5.27
N ILE A 92 -29.10 -9.20 6.26
CA ILE A 92 -28.02 -8.23 6.04
C ILE A 92 -26.83 -8.81 5.26
N LEU A 93 -26.48 -10.07 5.50
CA LEU A 93 -25.36 -10.71 4.81
C LEU A 93 -25.66 -10.86 3.31
N ALA A 94 -26.87 -11.26 2.98
CA ALA A 94 -27.30 -11.45 1.59
C ALA A 94 -27.50 -10.11 0.89
N GLU A 95 -28.20 -9.16 1.50
CA GLU A 95 -28.49 -7.85 0.94
C GLU A 95 -27.22 -7.00 0.73
N CYS A 96 -26.30 -7.07 1.68
CA CYS A 96 -25.04 -6.33 1.60
C CYS A 96 -23.90 -7.11 0.90
N HIS A 97 -24.20 -8.30 0.38
CA HIS A 97 -23.20 -9.17 -0.26
C HIS A 97 -21.95 -9.37 0.60
N LEU A 98 -22.18 -9.59 1.90
CA LEU A 98 -21.11 -9.83 2.85
C LEU A 98 -20.88 -11.33 3.02
N VAL A 99 -19.63 -11.74 2.90
CA VAL A 99 -19.19 -13.11 3.23
C VAL A 99 -18.35 -13.01 4.48
N LEU A 100 -18.87 -13.52 5.59
CA LEU A 100 -18.18 -13.55 6.87
C LEU A 100 -17.66 -14.95 7.16
N ASN A 101 -16.50 -15.00 7.79
CA ASN A 101 -15.93 -16.19 8.39
C ASN A 101 -15.75 -15.94 9.91
N ASP A 102 -15.14 -16.89 10.62
CA ASP A 102 -14.90 -16.80 12.06
C ASP A 102 -13.92 -15.69 12.47
N GLU A 103 -13.30 -15.02 11.50
CA GLU A 103 -12.34 -13.93 11.71
C GLU A 103 -12.99 -12.55 11.77
N TYR A 104 -14.28 -12.46 11.45
CA TYR A 104 -15.03 -11.22 11.38
C TYR A 104 -16.17 -11.16 12.39
N TYR A 105 -16.41 -9.97 12.88
CA TYR A 105 -17.61 -9.61 13.65
C TYR A 105 -18.01 -8.19 13.34
N PHE A 106 -19.29 -7.92 13.25
CA PHE A 106 -19.80 -6.55 13.28
C PHE A 106 -21.10 -6.42 14.05
N GLU A 107 -21.31 -5.23 14.58
CA GLU A 107 -22.48 -4.86 15.35
C GLU A 107 -22.98 -3.46 14.92
N ILE A 108 -24.30 -3.32 14.83
CA ILE A 108 -24.98 -2.06 14.50
C ILE A 108 -25.94 -1.78 15.65
N ASP A 109 -25.54 -0.90 16.57
CA ASP A 109 -26.21 -0.72 17.85
C ASP A 109 -27.70 -0.38 17.71
N ASN A 110 -28.04 0.64 16.94
CA ASN A 110 -29.43 1.15 16.89
C ASN A 110 -30.40 0.23 16.15
N LEU A 111 -29.89 -0.70 15.35
CA LEU A 111 -30.71 -1.67 14.61
C LEU A 111 -30.72 -3.06 15.31
N GLY A 112 -29.91 -3.25 16.34
CA GLY A 112 -29.79 -4.54 17.03
C GLY A 112 -29.19 -5.65 16.17
N ILE A 113 -28.50 -5.29 15.08
CA ILE A 113 -27.91 -6.25 14.15
C ILE A 113 -26.54 -6.67 14.67
N LYS A 114 -26.29 -7.99 14.74
CA LYS A 114 -25.01 -8.56 15.16
C LYS A 114 -24.71 -9.78 14.31
N GLN A 115 -23.54 -9.81 13.69
CA GLN A 115 -23.12 -10.89 12.81
C GLN A 115 -21.67 -11.28 13.02
N GLY A 116 -21.37 -12.57 12.83
CA GLY A 116 -20.02 -13.12 12.96
C GLY A 116 -19.68 -13.59 14.37
N ASN A 117 -18.39 -13.67 14.68
CA ASN A 117 -17.88 -14.20 15.94
C ASN A 117 -17.87 -13.13 17.05
N SER A 118 -18.89 -13.14 17.89
CA SER A 118 -19.07 -12.16 18.99
C SER A 118 -17.93 -12.15 20.02
N ASN A 119 -17.15 -13.23 20.14
CA ASN A 119 -16.03 -13.30 21.07
C ASN A 119 -14.93 -12.29 20.69
N LEU A 120 -14.82 -11.93 19.40
CA LEU A 120 -13.84 -10.97 18.94
C LEU A 120 -14.02 -9.57 19.55
N LYS A 121 -15.27 -9.20 19.88
CA LYS A 121 -15.57 -7.90 20.50
C LYS A 121 -14.83 -7.69 21.83
N GLU A 122 -14.63 -8.74 22.60
CA GLU A 122 -13.98 -8.66 23.91
C GLU A 122 -12.48 -8.31 23.81
N TYR A 123 -11.88 -8.54 22.65
CA TYR A 123 -10.46 -8.24 22.38
C TYR A 123 -10.23 -6.82 21.88
N CYS A 124 -11.29 -6.07 21.55
CA CYS A 124 -11.14 -4.67 21.13
C CYS A 124 -10.44 -3.85 22.20
N GLY A 125 -9.34 -3.21 21.82
CA GLY A 125 -8.53 -2.37 22.71
C GLY A 125 -7.62 -3.12 23.69
N LYS A 126 -7.58 -4.48 23.65
CA LYS A 126 -6.78 -5.28 24.57
C LYS A 126 -5.46 -5.81 23.99
N GLY A 127 -5.15 -5.54 22.73
CA GLY A 127 -3.88 -5.99 22.13
C GLY A 127 -3.89 -5.99 20.61
N GLU A 128 -2.77 -6.43 20.02
CA GLU A 128 -2.52 -6.40 18.58
C GLU A 128 -3.16 -7.55 17.77
N SER A 129 -3.89 -8.45 18.43
CA SER A 129 -4.44 -9.63 17.76
C SER A 129 -5.72 -9.38 16.98
N VAL A 130 -6.36 -8.23 17.18
CA VAL A 130 -7.67 -7.89 16.61
C VAL A 130 -7.68 -6.42 16.24
N ALA A 131 -8.13 -6.12 15.04
CA ALA A 131 -8.38 -4.75 14.61
C ALA A 131 -9.86 -4.39 14.78
N CYS A 132 -10.12 -3.23 15.35
CA CYS A 132 -11.48 -2.75 15.59
C CYS A 132 -11.63 -1.37 14.96
N ASP A 133 -12.69 -1.20 14.18
CA ASP A 133 -13.10 0.08 13.65
C ASP A 133 -14.51 0.43 14.15
N GLU A 134 -14.65 1.61 14.69
CA GLU A 134 -15.92 2.12 15.20
C GLU A 134 -16.25 3.42 14.49
N LYS A 135 -17.41 3.45 13.85
CA LYS A 135 -17.85 4.61 13.08
C LYS A 135 -19.27 5.01 13.41
N ASN A 136 -19.47 6.28 13.64
CA ASN A 136 -20.78 6.87 13.74
C ASN A 136 -21.19 7.42 12.38
N VAL A 137 -22.31 6.92 11.84
CA VAL A 137 -22.85 7.35 10.54
C VAL A 137 -24.18 8.04 10.75
N TYR A 138 -24.33 9.19 10.12
CA TYR A 138 -25.51 10.00 10.21
C TYR A 138 -26.47 9.74 9.04
N TYR A 139 -27.70 9.39 9.34
CA TYR A 139 -28.76 9.17 8.35
C TYR A 139 -29.98 10.01 8.66
N LEU A 140 -30.83 10.18 7.67
CA LEU A 140 -32.16 10.73 7.86
C LEU A 140 -33.19 9.60 7.97
N ASP A 141 -34.14 9.73 8.90
CA ASP A 141 -35.30 8.88 8.92
C ASP A 141 -36.34 9.35 7.89
N GLU A 142 -37.47 8.63 7.79
CA GLU A 142 -38.55 8.98 6.86
C GLU A 142 -39.21 10.32 7.17
N ASN A 143 -39.05 10.82 8.38
CA ASN A 143 -39.56 12.12 8.82
C ASN A 143 -38.51 13.24 8.65
N ASN A 144 -37.41 12.96 7.93
CA ASN A 144 -36.23 13.85 7.79
C ASN A 144 -35.57 14.21 9.13
N GLN A 145 -35.74 13.38 10.17
CA GLN A 145 -35.02 13.55 11.41
C GLN A 145 -33.67 12.84 11.32
N GLY A 146 -32.64 13.53 11.80
CA GLY A 146 -31.29 12.97 11.81
C GLY A 146 -31.14 11.88 12.88
N THR A 147 -30.67 10.73 12.46
CA THR A 147 -30.37 9.61 13.35
C THR A 147 -28.93 9.21 13.17
N THR A 148 -28.20 9.01 14.28
CA THR A 148 -26.84 8.52 14.25
C THR A 148 -26.85 7.01 14.54
N ILE A 149 -26.19 6.25 13.69
CA ILE A 149 -26.02 4.82 13.85
C ILE A 149 -24.54 4.56 14.12
N LYS A 150 -24.29 3.75 15.14
CA LYS A 150 -22.96 3.31 15.49
C LYS A 150 -22.71 1.93 14.89
N ILE A 151 -21.67 1.83 14.08
CA ILE A 151 -21.22 0.57 13.47
C ILE A 151 -19.87 0.23 14.09
N LEU A 152 -19.76 -0.96 14.66
CA LEU A 152 -18.53 -1.55 15.14
C LEU A 152 -18.16 -2.72 14.24
N SER A 153 -16.99 -2.74 13.67
CA SER A 153 -16.44 -3.89 12.95
C SER A 153 -15.15 -4.36 13.61
N VAL A 154 -14.96 -5.67 13.65
CA VAL A 154 -13.85 -6.33 14.31
C VAL A 154 -13.29 -7.41 13.40
N ILE A 155 -11.97 -7.41 13.19
CA ILE A 155 -11.25 -8.39 12.37
C ILE A 155 -10.04 -8.92 13.14
N ARG A 156 -9.84 -10.23 13.01
CA ARG A 156 -8.73 -10.96 13.65
C ARG A 156 -7.57 -11.21 12.69
#